data_a6616c13a58a030b0dd009536db7acba
#
_entry.id   a6616c13a58a030b0dd009536db7acba
#
_cell.length_a   1.000
_cell.length_b   1.000
_cell.length_c   1.000
_cell.angle_alpha   90.00
_cell.angle_beta   90.00
_cell.angle_gamma   90.00
#
_symmetry.space_group_name_H-M   'P 1'
#
loop_
_entity.id
_entity.type
_entity.pdbx_description
1 polymer ?
#
loop_
_entity_poly.entity_id
_entity_poly.type
_entity_poly.pdbx_seq_one_letter_code
_entity_poly.pdbx_strand_id
1 'polypeptide(L)'
;VNWSPFGKLAEDGVRLRASGGYGEYRYRGWVDGRTETIYGTATFADLLAGYQMGLGALTLKAFAGATFDGHFLSEVDERNPVSATATGAKGILEGWINLTPSAWAQLDLAYATAHATYNSRLRVGYRVVNTMSLGIEGGQFGNEASDSRRLGGFARYDWLGGELSVSGGVSGDIAEPRNPYATLVYMTKF
;
A
#
# COMPACT_ATOMS: atom_id res chain seq x y z
N VAL A 1 -10.72 -0.48 -6.90
CA VAL A 1 -11.83 0.39 -7.30
C VAL A 1 -12.42 1.02 -6.05
N ASN A 2 -12.63 2.35 -6.06
CA ASN A 2 -13.38 3.06 -5.02
C ASN A 2 -14.72 3.53 -5.61
N TRP A 3 -15.78 3.34 -4.89
CA TRP A 3 -17.13 3.74 -5.28
C TRP A 3 -17.82 4.49 -4.16
N SER A 4 -18.59 5.54 -4.53
CA SER A 4 -19.44 6.34 -3.64
C SER A 4 -20.90 6.08 -3.97
N PRO A 5 -21.63 5.24 -3.20
CA PRO A 5 -22.99 4.83 -3.52
C PRO A 5 -24.01 5.96 -3.38
N PHE A 6 -23.72 7.01 -2.60
CA PHE A 6 -24.69 8.06 -2.23
C PHE A 6 -24.19 9.49 -2.50
N GLY A 7 -23.16 9.66 -3.36
CA GLY A 7 -22.63 11.00 -3.65
C GLY A 7 -21.39 10.94 -4.54
N LYS A 8 -20.70 12.07 -4.67
CA LYS A 8 -19.47 12.14 -5.46
C LYS A 8 -18.26 11.73 -4.63
N LEU A 9 -17.24 11.18 -5.27
CA LEU A 9 -15.99 10.79 -4.60
C LEU A 9 -15.24 11.95 -3.92
N ALA A 10 -15.50 13.19 -4.32
CA ALA A 10 -14.89 14.38 -3.71
C ALA A 10 -15.63 14.89 -2.46
N GLU A 11 -16.85 14.43 -2.21
CA GLU A 11 -17.71 14.86 -1.10
C GLU A 11 -17.54 13.92 0.11
N ASP A 12 -18.00 14.33 1.27
CA ASP A 12 -18.07 13.47 2.45
C ASP A 12 -19.10 12.37 2.24
N GLY A 13 -18.85 11.19 2.83
CA GLY A 13 -19.83 10.11 2.74
C GLY A 13 -19.24 8.72 2.71
N VAL A 14 -20.14 7.77 2.56
CA VAL A 14 -19.82 6.33 2.50
C VAL A 14 -19.00 5.99 1.27
N ARG A 15 -18.06 5.08 1.45
CA ARG A 15 -17.18 4.56 0.40
C ARG A 15 -17.16 3.05 0.44
N LEU A 16 -17.19 2.45 -0.73
CA LEU A 16 -16.90 1.04 -0.91
C LEU A 16 -15.60 0.91 -1.68
N ARG A 17 -14.76 -0.02 -1.29
CA ARG A 17 -13.46 -0.28 -1.92
C ARG A 17 -13.30 -1.76 -2.21
N ALA A 18 -12.94 -2.08 -3.45
CA ALA A 18 -12.41 -3.38 -3.82
C ALA A 18 -10.98 -3.19 -4.33
N SER A 19 -10.06 -3.99 -3.84
CA SER A 19 -8.66 -4.01 -4.27
C SER A 19 -8.18 -5.45 -4.41
N GLY A 20 -7.19 -5.64 -5.26
CA GLY A 20 -6.53 -6.92 -5.44
C GLY A 20 -5.19 -6.72 -6.10
N GLY A 21 -4.31 -7.69 -5.93
CA GLY A 21 -2.98 -7.66 -6.48
C GLY A 21 -2.36 -9.03 -6.62
N TYR A 22 -1.32 -9.05 -7.41
CA TYR A 22 -0.48 -10.20 -7.68
C TYR A 22 0.98 -9.73 -7.67
N GLY A 23 1.87 -10.54 -7.12
CA GLY A 23 3.29 -10.28 -7.10
C GLY A 23 4.10 -11.56 -7.05
N GLU A 24 5.30 -11.49 -7.58
CA GLU A 24 6.28 -12.56 -7.51
C GLU A 24 7.47 -12.09 -6.68
N TYR A 25 8.02 -12.98 -5.88
CA TYR A 25 9.20 -12.71 -5.07
C TYR A 25 10.10 -13.93 -4.96
N ARG A 26 11.31 -13.74 -4.50
CA ARG A 26 12.24 -14.80 -4.20
C ARG A 26 13.02 -14.47 -2.94
N TYR A 27 13.31 -15.50 -2.18
CA TYR A 27 14.13 -15.37 -0.98
C TYR A 27 14.93 -16.65 -0.73
N ARG A 28 15.85 -16.59 0.21
CA ARG A 28 16.59 -17.78 0.67
C ARG A 28 15.87 -18.36 1.87
N GLY A 29 15.30 -19.54 1.71
CA GLY A 29 14.59 -20.29 2.73
C GLY A 29 15.29 -21.57 3.12
N TRP A 30 14.67 -22.33 4.01
CA TRP A 30 15.21 -23.58 4.55
C TRP A 30 14.37 -24.76 4.07
N VAL A 31 14.97 -25.63 3.23
CA VAL A 31 14.31 -26.78 2.63
C VAL A 31 15.19 -28.03 2.90
N ASP A 32 14.63 -29.06 3.52
CA ASP A 32 15.31 -30.34 3.80
C ASP A 32 16.72 -30.18 4.41
N GLY A 33 16.87 -29.27 5.37
CA GLY A 33 18.14 -29.04 6.06
C GLY A 33 19.18 -28.22 5.28
N ARG A 34 18.81 -27.57 4.18
CA ARG A 34 19.69 -26.73 3.35
C ARG A 34 19.05 -25.37 3.08
N THR A 35 19.91 -24.37 2.82
CA THR A 35 19.47 -23.06 2.36
C THR A 35 19.30 -23.08 0.84
N GLU A 36 18.08 -22.92 0.36
CA GLU A 36 17.73 -22.88 -1.07
C GLU A 36 17.04 -21.59 -1.47
N THR A 37 17.03 -21.29 -2.77
CA THR A 37 16.26 -20.15 -3.29
C THR A 37 14.83 -20.60 -3.54
N ILE A 38 13.90 -20.02 -2.81
CA ILE A 38 12.46 -20.27 -2.94
C ILE A 38 11.83 -19.14 -3.77
N TYR A 39 11.00 -19.51 -4.72
CA TYR A 39 10.18 -18.59 -5.49
C TYR A 39 8.79 -18.60 -4.89
N GLY A 40 8.25 -17.42 -4.66
CA GLY A 40 6.92 -17.22 -4.10
C GLY A 40 6.05 -16.36 -4.99
N THR A 41 4.76 -16.66 -4.96
CA THR A 41 3.70 -15.83 -5.55
C THR A 41 2.81 -15.35 -4.42
N ALA A 42 2.60 -14.04 -4.35
CA ALA A 42 1.65 -13.41 -3.44
C ALA A 42 0.42 -12.90 -4.20
N THR A 43 -0.75 -13.18 -3.69
CA THR A 43 -2.03 -12.66 -4.22
C THR A 43 -2.85 -12.11 -3.07
N PHE A 44 -3.57 -11.02 -3.29
CA PHE A 44 -4.52 -10.54 -2.29
C PHE A 44 -5.80 -10.01 -2.94
N ALA A 45 -6.87 -10.02 -2.17
CA ALA A 45 -8.14 -9.39 -2.53
C ALA A 45 -8.80 -8.80 -1.29
N ASP A 46 -9.25 -7.55 -1.39
CA ASP A 46 -9.93 -6.83 -0.31
C ASP A 46 -11.32 -6.38 -0.74
N LEU A 47 -12.27 -6.45 0.19
CA LEU A 47 -13.58 -5.84 0.05
C LEU A 47 -13.90 -5.06 1.33
N LEU A 48 -13.95 -3.73 1.22
CA LEU A 48 -14.00 -2.83 2.36
C LEU A 48 -15.13 -1.82 2.21
N ALA A 49 -15.76 -1.48 3.33
CA ALA A 49 -16.65 -0.33 3.46
C ALA A 49 -16.00 0.72 4.35
N GLY A 50 -16.31 1.98 4.11
CA GLY A 50 -15.67 3.07 4.84
C GLY A 50 -16.42 4.38 4.73
N TYR A 51 -15.80 5.40 5.29
CA TYR A 51 -16.31 6.77 5.28
C TYR A 51 -15.19 7.77 4.99
N GLN A 52 -15.49 8.77 4.18
CA GLN A 52 -14.64 9.93 3.93
C GLN A 52 -15.22 11.15 4.62
N MET A 53 -14.36 11.95 5.25
CA MET A 53 -14.71 13.19 5.92
C MET A 53 -13.69 14.29 5.62
N GLY A 54 -14.18 15.46 5.21
CA GLY A 54 -13.40 16.67 5.00
C GLY A 54 -13.45 17.58 6.24
N LEU A 55 -12.29 17.98 6.74
CA LEU A 55 -12.10 18.86 7.90
C LEU A 55 -11.23 20.06 7.47
N GLY A 56 -11.79 20.94 6.68
CA GLY A 56 -11.05 22.07 6.11
C GLY A 56 -9.95 21.62 5.15
N ALA A 57 -8.69 21.84 5.53
CA ALA A 57 -7.53 21.42 4.72
C ALA A 57 -7.23 19.91 4.80
N LEU A 58 -7.82 19.20 5.76
CA LEU A 58 -7.62 17.78 6.01
C LEU A 58 -8.78 16.97 5.44
N THR A 59 -8.45 15.89 4.72
CA THR A 59 -9.39 14.84 4.31
C THR A 59 -8.98 13.53 4.97
N LEU A 60 -9.89 12.92 5.69
CA LEU A 60 -9.70 11.61 6.33
C LEU A 60 -10.59 10.56 5.66
N LYS A 61 -10.08 9.34 5.53
CA LYS A 61 -10.85 8.18 5.10
C LYS A 61 -10.51 7.01 6.00
N ALA A 62 -11.53 6.33 6.49
CA ALA A 62 -11.38 5.10 7.24
C ALA A 62 -12.17 3.99 6.57
N PHE A 63 -11.57 2.80 6.46
CA PHE A 63 -12.19 1.62 5.85
C PHE A 63 -12.02 0.42 6.77
N ALA A 64 -13.01 -0.48 6.75
CA ALA A 64 -12.90 -1.79 7.37
C ALA A 64 -13.63 -2.83 6.52
N GLY A 65 -13.20 -4.09 6.57
CA GLY A 65 -13.82 -5.17 5.83
C GLY A 65 -13.01 -6.45 5.83
N ALA A 66 -13.26 -7.27 4.80
CA ALA A 66 -12.62 -8.55 4.63
C ALA A 66 -11.42 -8.48 3.68
N THR A 67 -10.42 -9.31 3.96
CA THR A 67 -9.26 -9.52 3.11
C THR A 67 -9.01 -11.01 2.92
N PHE A 68 -8.50 -11.35 1.75
CA PHE A 68 -7.90 -12.63 1.40
C PHE A 68 -6.45 -12.38 1.05
N ASP A 69 -5.55 -13.19 1.59
CA ASP A 69 -4.12 -13.15 1.28
C ASP A 69 -3.62 -14.57 1.03
N GLY A 70 -2.93 -14.79 -0.08
CA GLY A 70 -2.44 -16.10 -0.49
C GLY A 70 -0.97 -16.05 -0.90
N HIS A 71 -0.18 -16.93 -0.29
CA HIS A 71 1.22 -17.15 -0.61
C HIS A 71 1.44 -18.57 -1.10
N PHE A 72 1.95 -18.71 -2.32
CA PHE A 72 2.24 -19.98 -2.97
C PHE A 72 3.75 -20.07 -3.20
N LEU A 73 4.38 -21.03 -2.56
CA LEU A 73 5.84 -21.24 -2.61
C LEU A 73 6.19 -22.39 -3.55
N SER A 74 7.33 -22.30 -4.24
CA SER A 74 7.84 -23.40 -5.08
C SER A 74 8.27 -24.62 -4.28
N GLU A 75 8.71 -24.40 -3.03
CA GLU A 75 9.13 -25.42 -2.09
C GLU A 75 8.60 -25.10 -0.69
N VAL A 76 8.41 -26.11 0.14
CA VAL A 76 7.94 -25.91 1.52
C VAL A 76 9.10 -25.39 2.37
N ASP A 77 8.94 -24.16 2.87
CA ASP A 77 9.86 -23.58 3.86
C ASP A 77 9.31 -23.82 5.27
N GLU A 78 9.89 -24.76 5.99
CA GLU A 78 9.45 -25.12 7.35
C GLU A 78 9.53 -23.96 8.36
N ARG A 79 10.28 -22.91 8.05
CA ARG A 79 10.50 -21.75 8.92
C ARG A 79 9.67 -20.53 8.53
N ASN A 80 8.93 -20.61 7.42
CA ASN A 80 8.12 -19.50 6.96
C ASN A 80 6.65 -19.65 7.44
N PRO A 81 6.17 -18.85 8.40
CA PRO A 81 4.80 -18.91 8.87
C PRO A 81 3.79 -18.41 7.82
N VAL A 82 4.26 -17.68 6.79
CA VAL A 82 3.45 -17.11 5.71
C VAL A 82 3.46 -18.02 4.49
N SER A 83 3.16 -19.30 4.69
CA SER A 83 3.03 -20.27 3.59
C SER A 83 1.60 -20.78 3.58
N ALA A 84 0.69 -20.19 2.86
CA ALA A 84 -0.65 -20.67 2.56
C ALA A 84 -1.59 -19.50 2.23
N THR A 85 -2.88 -19.77 2.26
CA THR A 85 -3.94 -18.75 2.15
C THR A 85 -4.51 -18.43 3.53
N ALA A 86 -4.73 -17.15 3.79
CA ALA A 86 -5.40 -16.68 4.97
C ALA A 86 -6.53 -15.71 4.60
N THR A 87 -7.59 -15.72 5.38
CA THR A 87 -8.65 -14.72 5.32
C THR A 87 -8.71 -13.98 6.64
N GLY A 88 -9.09 -12.72 6.61
CA GLY A 88 -9.13 -11.92 7.82
C GLY A 88 -9.90 -10.62 7.69
N ALA A 89 -9.86 -9.85 8.77
CA ALA A 89 -10.33 -8.48 8.78
C ALA A 89 -9.20 -7.53 8.39
N LYS A 90 -9.54 -6.44 7.67
CA LYS A 90 -8.61 -5.38 7.29
C LYS A 90 -9.17 -4.03 7.67
N GLY A 91 -8.32 -3.17 8.23
CA GLY A 91 -8.58 -1.77 8.50
C GLY A 91 -7.62 -0.89 7.73
N ILE A 92 -8.10 0.23 7.19
CA ILE A 92 -7.29 1.25 6.50
C ILE A 92 -7.67 2.62 7.03
N LEU A 93 -6.66 3.46 7.29
CA LEU A 93 -6.81 4.88 7.58
C LEU A 93 -5.96 5.67 6.59
N GLU A 94 -6.57 6.60 5.86
CA GLU A 94 -5.91 7.51 4.94
C GLU A 94 -6.15 8.95 5.37
N GLY A 95 -5.09 9.73 5.41
CA GLY A 95 -5.13 11.16 5.68
C GLY A 95 -4.46 11.95 4.57
N TRP A 96 -5.10 13.02 4.11
CA TRP A 96 -4.53 13.98 3.19
C TRP A 96 -4.71 15.38 3.77
N ILE A 97 -3.62 16.15 3.83
CA ILE A 97 -3.66 17.55 4.28
C ILE A 97 -2.95 18.48 3.30
N ASN A 98 -3.61 19.59 2.95
CA ASN A 98 -2.96 20.69 2.25
C ASN A 98 -2.31 21.61 3.30
N LEU A 99 -0.99 21.58 3.40
CA LEU A 99 -0.20 22.40 4.34
C LEU A 99 -0.14 23.87 3.88
N THR A 100 -0.04 24.05 2.57
CA THR A 100 -0.09 25.35 1.87
C THR A 100 -0.80 25.14 0.53
N PRO A 101 -1.06 26.20 -0.27
CA PRO A 101 -1.58 26.00 -1.63
C PRO A 101 -0.73 25.09 -2.52
N SER A 102 0.58 25.03 -2.27
CA SER A 102 1.52 24.21 -3.07
C SER A 102 2.04 22.98 -2.34
N ALA A 103 2.04 22.93 -1.01
CA ALA A 103 2.57 21.82 -0.24
C ALA A 103 1.45 20.96 0.38
N TRP A 104 1.63 19.64 0.38
CA TRP A 104 0.68 18.68 0.94
C TRP A 104 1.40 17.51 1.61
N ALA A 105 0.71 16.84 2.51
CA ALA A 105 1.14 15.58 3.08
C ALA A 105 0.02 14.53 3.00
N GLN A 106 0.42 13.27 2.89
CA GLN A 106 -0.47 12.10 2.86
C GLN A 106 0.08 11.03 3.79
N LEU A 107 -0.79 10.47 4.63
CA LEU A 107 -0.51 9.33 5.47
C LEU A 107 -1.48 8.20 5.10
N ASP A 108 -0.95 7.03 4.82
CA ASP A 108 -1.72 5.80 4.59
C ASP A 108 -1.30 4.76 5.62
N LEU A 109 -2.25 4.20 6.36
CA LEU A 109 -2.04 3.13 7.32
C LEU A 109 -2.99 1.98 6.99
N ALA A 110 -2.50 0.75 7.00
CA ALA A 110 -3.30 -0.44 6.81
C ALA A 110 -2.81 -1.55 7.74
N TYR A 111 -3.75 -2.32 8.26
CA TYR A 111 -3.49 -3.55 9.00
C TYR A 111 -4.52 -4.61 8.63
N ALA A 112 -4.06 -5.84 8.47
CA ALA A 112 -4.88 -7.01 8.21
C ALA A 112 -4.53 -8.13 9.19
N THR A 113 -5.54 -8.86 9.67
CA THR A 113 -5.32 -10.01 10.54
C THR A 113 -4.83 -11.24 9.78
N ALA A 114 -5.04 -11.30 8.45
CA ALA A 114 -4.42 -12.28 7.58
C ALA A 114 -2.91 -12.07 7.57
N HIS A 115 -2.15 -13.08 8.04
CA HIS A 115 -0.70 -13.04 8.20
C HIS A 115 -0.14 -11.83 8.97
N ALA A 116 -0.96 -11.18 9.82
CA ALA A 116 -0.63 -9.94 10.53
C ALA A 116 -0.01 -8.87 9.62
N THR A 117 -0.51 -8.77 8.37
CA THR A 117 0.04 -7.87 7.35
C THR A 117 -0.22 -6.41 7.68
N TYR A 118 0.80 -5.57 7.59
CA TYR A 118 0.67 -4.14 7.80
C TYR A 118 1.40 -3.32 6.74
N ASN A 119 0.94 -2.09 6.54
CA ASN A 119 1.57 -1.11 5.67
C ASN A 119 1.36 0.30 6.25
N SER A 120 2.43 1.08 6.32
CA SER A 120 2.38 2.51 6.59
C SER A 120 3.15 3.26 5.51
N ARG A 121 2.62 4.41 5.07
CA ARG A 121 3.27 5.26 4.09
C ARG A 121 2.99 6.72 4.39
N LEU A 122 4.04 7.52 4.51
CA LEU A 122 3.98 8.98 4.57
C LEU A 122 4.57 9.55 3.28
N ARG A 123 3.87 10.48 2.67
CA ARG A 123 4.32 11.29 1.53
C ARG A 123 4.26 12.76 1.89
N VAL A 124 5.26 13.51 1.48
CA VAL A 124 5.25 14.98 1.51
C VAL A 124 5.59 15.46 0.11
N GLY A 125 4.68 16.24 -0.48
CA GLY A 125 4.77 16.67 -1.86
C GLY A 125 4.63 18.18 -2.01
N TYR A 126 5.23 18.69 -3.09
CA TYR A 126 5.13 20.07 -3.52
C TYR A 126 4.62 20.12 -4.97
N ARG A 127 3.56 20.92 -5.21
CA ARG A 127 3.00 21.17 -6.55
C ARG A 127 3.91 22.15 -7.28
N VAL A 128 4.68 21.64 -8.23
CA VAL A 128 5.54 22.46 -9.10
C VAL A 128 4.73 23.18 -10.16
N VAL A 129 3.63 22.56 -10.59
CA VAL A 129 2.54 23.16 -11.39
C VAL A 129 1.22 22.53 -10.91
N ASN A 130 0.08 23.09 -11.33
CA ASN A 130 -1.24 22.67 -10.85
C ASN A 130 -1.54 21.15 -11.03
N THR A 131 -0.94 20.53 -12.04
CA THR A 131 -1.14 19.13 -12.39
C THR A 131 0.03 18.23 -11.98
N MET A 132 1.14 18.77 -11.49
CA MET A 132 2.34 17.98 -11.22
C MET A 132 2.93 18.27 -9.84
N SER A 133 3.19 17.22 -9.08
CA SER A 133 3.86 17.29 -7.78
C SER A 133 5.11 16.43 -7.77
N LEU A 134 6.11 16.91 -7.06
CA LEU A 134 7.32 16.15 -6.69
C LEU A 134 7.39 16.06 -5.18
N GLY A 135 8.00 15.00 -4.65
CA GLY A 135 8.10 14.84 -3.21
C GLY A 135 8.92 13.65 -2.77
N ILE A 136 8.90 13.43 -1.48
CA ILE A 136 9.55 12.31 -0.81
C ILE A 136 8.50 11.39 -0.19
N GLU A 137 8.82 10.10 -0.12
CA GLU A 137 8.00 9.12 0.57
C GLU A 137 8.84 8.24 1.49
N GLY A 138 8.25 7.84 2.60
CA GLY A 138 8.82 6.85 3.50
C GLY A 138 7.72 5.98 4.08
N GLY A 139 8.09 4.78 4.55
CA GLY A 139 7.11 3.88 5.14
C GLY A 139 7.68 2.55 5.59
N GLN A 140 6.82 1.76 6.19
CA GLN A 140 7.09 0.42 6.67
C GLN A 140 5.99 -0.51 6.18
N PHE A 141 6.35 -1.73 5.87
CA PHE A 141 5.42 -2.78 5.50
C PHE A 141 5.98 -4.13 5.91
N GLY A 142 5.11 -5.06 6.22
CA GLY A 142 5.54 -6.39 6.66
C GLY A 142 4.36 -7.28 6.99
N ASN A 143 4.71 -8.43 7.51
CA ASN A 143 3.81 -9.46 8.00
C ASN A 143 4.48 -10.21 9.17
N GLU A 144 3.91 -11.31 9.64
CA GLU A 144 4.47 -12.12 10.72
C GLU A 144 5.83 -12.78 10.41
N ALA A 145 6.27 -12.79 9.13
CA ALA A 145 7.54 -13.38 8.71
C ALA A 145 8.65 -12.35 8.47
N SER A 146 8.30 -11.10 8.13
CA SER A 146 9.30 -10.11 7.71
C SER A 146 8.80 -8.67 7.85
N ASP A 147 9.74 -7.78 8.16
CA ASP A 147 9.54 -6.34 8.23
C ASP A 147 10.46 -5.65 7.22
N SER A 148 9.93 -4.67 6.52
CA SER A 148 10.67 -3.87 5.57
C SER A 148 10.35 -2.39 5.70
N ARG A 149 11.34 -1.55 5.38
CA ARG A 149 11.18 -0.10 5.30
C ARG A 149 11.51 0.38 3.91
N ARG A 150 10.95 1.50 3.52
CA ARG A 150 11.30 2.17 2.27
C ARG A 150 11.47 3.67 2.48
N LEU A 151 12.38 4.25 1.68
CA LEU A 151 12.58 5.69 1.59
C LEU A 151 12.91 6.03 0.13
N GLY A 152 12.23 7.02 -0.42
CA GLY A 152 12.42 7.40 -1.81
C GLY A 152 11.81 8.75 -2.16
N GLY A 153 11.84 9.04 -3.46
CA GLY A 153 11.18 10.17 -4.05
C GLY A 153 10.04 9.74 -4.96
N PHE A 154 9.15 10.68 -5.28
CA PHE A 154 8.08 10.44 -6.24
C PHE A 154 7.82 11.66 -7.12
N ALA A 155 7.27 11.39 -8.30
CA ALA A 155 6.61 12.35 -9.17
C ALA A 155 5.16 11.90 -9.37
N ARG A 156 4.22 12.85 -9.31
CA ARG A 156 2.80 12.62 -9.47
C ARG A 156 2.22 13.61 -10.47
N TYR A 157 1.45 13.10 -11.41
CA TYR A 157 0.70 13.87 -12.38
C TYR A 157 -0.79 13.65 -12.19
N ASP A 158 -1.54 14.74 -11.95
CA ASP A 158 -2.98 14.73 -11.75
C ASP A 158 -3.70 15.35 -12.96
N TRP A 159 -4.77 14.72 -13.43
CA TRP A 159 -5.68 15.27 -14.42
C TRP A 159 -7.13 15.07 -13.97
N LEU A 160 -8.08 15.67 -14.67
CA LEU A 160 -9.50 15.67 -14.26
C LEU A 160 -10.06 14.24 -14.03
N GLY A 161 -9.63 13.26 -14.82
CA GLY A 161 -10.11 11.87 -14.76
C GLY A 161 -9.17 10.90 -14.05
N GLY A 162 -8.08 11.33 -13.41
CA GLY A 162 -7.17 10.38 -12.78
C GLY A 162 -5.88 10.92 -12.22
N GLU A 163 -4.96 9.99 -11.99
CA GLU A 163 -3.65 10.24 -11.40
C GLU A 163 -2.65 9.20 -11.92
N LEU A 164 -1.44 9.64 -12.19
CA LEU A 164 -0.28 8.79 -12.44
C LEU A 164 0.82 9.18 -11.45
N SER A 165 1.33 8.21 -10.73
CA SER A 165 2.45 8.44 -9.79
C SER A 165 3.55 7.42 -10.01
N VAL A 166 4.78 7.91 -10.12
CA VAL A 166 6.00 7.11 -10.18
C VAL A 166 6.79 7.39 -8.92
N SER A 167 7.24 6.36 -8.23
CA SER A 167 8.14 6.50 -7.10
C SER A 167 9.31 5.53 -7.20
N GLY A 168 10.42 5.90 -6.58
CA GLY A 168 11.63 5.08 -6.54
C GLY A 168 12.55 5.48 -5.41
N GLY A 169 13.34 4.52 -4.96
CA GLY A 169 14.23 4.70 -3.82
C GLY A 169 14.87 3.41 -3.37
N VAL A 170 15.06 3.30 -2.06
CA VAL A 170 15.64 2.12 -1.41
C VAL A 170 14.65 1.49 -0.45
N SER A 171 14.62 0.16 -0.43
CA SER A 171 13.81 -0.66 0.46
C SER A 171 14.67 -1.78 1.05
N GLY A 172 14.29 -2.30 2.21
CA GLY A 172 14.95 -3.44 2.84
C GLY A 172 14.70 -3.50 4.34
N ASP A 173 15.17 -4.60 4.93
CA ASP A 173 15.20 -4.77 6.37
C ASP A 173 16.16 -3.74 7.01
N ILE A 174 15.96 -3.48 8.30
CA ILE A 174 16.82 -2.57 9.08
C ILE A 174 18.26 -3.10 9.16
N ALA A 175 18.42 -4.41 9.14
CA ALA A 175 19.70 -5.10 9.34
C ALA A 175 20.41 -5.51 8.04
N GLU A 176 19.76 -5.43 6.87
CA GLU A 176 20.27 -5.93 5.60
C GLU A 176 20.48 -4.85 4.52
N PRO A 177 21.30 -5.14 3.47
CA PRO A 177 21.53 -4.21 2.38
C PRO A 177 20.24 -3.75 1.73
N ARG A 178 20.13 -2.47 1.51
CA ARG A 178 18.96 -1.82 0.91
C ARG A 178 18.88 -2.14 -0.59
N ASN A 179 17.75 -2.69 -0.99
CA ASN A 179 17.46 -2.98 -2.38
C ASN A 179 16.78 -1.78 -3.06
N PRO A 180 17.07 -1.48 -4.34
CA PRO A 180 16.34 -0.46 -5.09
C PRO A 180 14.89 -0.92 -5.30
N TYR A 181 13.94 0.01 -5.28
CA TYR A 181 12.56 -0.22 -5.69
C TYR A 181 12.10 0.85 -6.68
N ALA A 182 11.13 0.48 -7.51
CA ALA A 182 10.35 1.39 -8.32
C ALA A 182 8.88 0.98 -8.25
N THR A 183 7.98 1.98 -8.24
CA THR A 183 6.53 1.75 -8.22
C THR A 183 5.86 2.68 -9.23
N LEU A 184 4.95 2.14 -10.01
CA LEU A 184 4.05 2.89 -10.88
C LEU A 184 2.62 2.71 -10.38
N VAL A 185 1.92 3.79 -10.13
CA VAL A 185 0.51 3.80 -9.73
C VAL A 185 -0.27 4.60 -10.75
N TYR A 186 -1.28 3.95 -11.34
CA TYR A 186 -2.25 4.58 -12.23
C TYR A 186 -3.65 4.46 -11.61
N MET A 187 -4.37 5.57 -11.52
CA MET A 187 -5.72 5.60 -10.96
C MET A 187 -6.65 6.40 -11.87
N THR A 188 -7.81 5.82 -12.18
CA THR A 188 -8.91 6.50 -12.86
C THR A 188 -10.00 6.88 -11.87
N LYS A 189 -10.64 8.03 -12.09
CA LYS A 189 -11.80 8.53 -11.36
C LYS A 189 -12.99 8.52 -12.33
N PHE A 190 -14.06 7.86 -11.95
CA PHE A 190 -15.30 7.78 -12.72
C PHE A 190 -16.38 8.61 -12.04
#